data_b3f957ad8a6a19001c99806227576d75
#
_entry.id   b3f957ad8a6a19001c99806227576d75
#
_cell.length_a   1.000
_cell.length_b   1.000
_cell.length_c   1.000
_cell.angle_alpha   90.00
_cell.angle_beta   90.00
_cell.angle_gamma   90.00
#
_symmetry.space_group_name_H-M   'P 1'
#
loop_
_entity.id
_entity.type
_entity.pdbx_description
1 polymer ?
#
loop_
_entity_poly.entity_id
_entity_poly.type
_entity_poly.pdbx_seq_one_letter_code
_entity_poly.pdbx_strand_id
1 'polypeptide(L)'
;MLKDVQGEIDLRQVPLKNVGIKNLRWPISMKDKEKGIQSTVATISMAVDLPHDMRGTHMSRFVECLQSLGPVTPFALEHILDALKEKLQAEKAMLELEFIYFIQKEAPITKQKAPLDLNCRFRAEKGEEFELYICAEIPIHTLCPCSREISAYGAH
;
A
#
# COMPACT_ATOMS: atom_id res chain seq x y z
N MET A 1 -16.29 -33.16 6.07
CA MET A 1 -16.40 -31.69 5.86
C MET A 1 -15.81 -31.03 7.11
N LEU A 2 -14.80 -30.20 6.99
CA LEU A 2 -14.23 -29.52 8.15
C LEU A 2 -15.22 -28.46 8.64
N LYS A 3 -15.40 -28.38 9.97
CA LYS A 3 -16.31 -27.41 10.59
C LYS A 3 -15.72 -25.99 10.47
N ASP A 4 -16.52 -25.05 9.96
CA ASP A 4 -16.16 -23.64 9.90
C ASP A 4 -16.36 -22.98 11.28
N VAL A 5 -15.29 -23.00 12.08
CA VAL A 5 -15.30 -22.45 13.46
C VAL A 5 -15.29 -20.92 13.45
N GLN A 6 -14.77 -20.29 12.40
CA GLN A 6 -14.65 -18.83 12.33
C GLN A 6 -15.94 -18.14 11.85
N GLY A 7 -16.78 -18.88 11.09
CA GLY A 7 -18.11 -18.43 10.70
C GLY A 7 -19.21 -18.69 11.75
N GLU A 8 -18.84 -19.21 12.95
CA GLU A 8 -19.79 -19.36 14.05
C GLU A 8 -20.17 -18.01 14.66
N ILE A 9 -21.43 -17.90 15.11
CA ILE A 9 -21.92 -16.70 15.81
C ILE A 9 -21.14 -16.51 17.13
N ASP A 10 -20.63 -15.30 17.34
CA ASP A 10 -19.98 -14.94 18.61
C ASP A 10 -21.01 -14.47 19.64
N LEU A 11 -21.14 -15.27 20.70
CA LEU A 11 -22.06 -14.95 21.80
C LEU A 11 -21.63 -13.76 22.66
N ARG A 12 -20.35 -13.35 22.55
CA ARG A 12 -19.80 -12.21 23.31
C ARG A 12 -20.27 -10.86 22.76
N GLN A 13 -20.67 -10.82 21.48
CA GLN A 13 -21.15 -9.64 20.77
C GLN A 13 -20.20 -8.43 20.86
N VAL A 14 -18.90 -8.66 20.71
CA VAL A 14 -17.86 -7.61 20.72
C VAL A 14 -17.39 -7.35 19.31
N PRO A 15 -17.57 -6.12 18.76
CA PRO A 15 -17.05 -5.79 17.44
C PRO A 15 -15.51 -5.80 17.44
N LEU A 16 -14.91 -6.39 16.43
CA LEU A 16 -13.46 -6.47 16.28
C LEU A 16 -13.03 -5.50 15.19
N LYS A 17 -12.13 -4.57 15.55
CA LYS A 17 -11.56 -3.60 14.60
C LYS A 17 -10.16 -4.01 14.16
N ASN A 18 -9.84 -3.69 12.90
CA ASN A 18 -8.52 -3.91 12.30
C ASN A 18 -8.03 -5.36 12.39
N VAL A 19 -8.90 -6.31 12.08
CA VAL A 19 -8.54 -7.74 12.03
C VAL A 19 -7.95 -8.05 10.66
N GLY A 20 -6.74 -8.60 10.61
CA GLY A 20 -6.14 -8.87 9.31
C GLY A 20 -4.70 -9.35 9.35
N ILE A 21 -3.98 -9.13 8.26
CA ILE A 21 -2.58 -9.49 8.06
C ILE A 21 -1.69 -8.24 8.07
N LYS A 22 -0.47 -8.37 8.59
CA LYS A 22 0.54 -7.30 8.62
C LYS A 22 1.86 -7.76 8.04
N ASN A 23 2.56 -6.81 7.40
CA ASN A 23 3.94 -6.97 6.95
C ASN A 23 4.14 -8.16 5.99
N LEU A 24 3.14 -8.49 5.18
CA LEU A 24 3.27 -9.50 4.15
C LEU A 24 4.08 -8.94 2.97
N ARG A 25 5.18 -9.57 2.62
CA ARG A 25 5.94 -9.21 1.42
C ARG A 25 5.31 -9.80 0.17
N TRP A 26 5.02 -8.94 -0.80
CA TRP A 26 4.30 -9.32 -2.01
C TRP A 26 4.88 -8.63 -3.25
N PRO A 27 5.07 -9.36 -4.36
CA PRO A 27 5.46 -8.73 -5.62
C PRO A 27 4.32 -7.88 -6.18
N ILE A 28 4.62 -6.66 -6.57
CA ILE A 28 3.65 -5.75 -7.19
C ILE A 28 4.20 -5.17 -8.49
N SER A 29 3.28 -4.75 -9.35
CA SER A 29 3.57 -4.00 -10.56
C SER A 29 2.91 -2.63 -10.47
N MET A 30 3.70 -1.58 -10.72
CA MET A 30 3.21 -0.20 -10.74
C MET A 30 3.12 0.28 -12.19
N LYS A 31 2.07 1.03 -12.53
CA LYS A 31 2.06 1.76 -13.81
C LYS A 31 3.07 2.90 -13.75
N ASP A 32 3.97 2.92 -14.72
CA ASP A 32 4.99 3.94 -14.88
C ASP A 32 4.75 4.72 -16.17
N LYS A 33 4.82 6.05 -16.12
CA LYS A 33 4.55 6.91 -17.27
C LYS A 33 5.61 6.80 -18.37
N GLU A 34 6.87 6.55 -17.98
CA GLU A 34 8.00 6.48 -18.91
C GLU A 34 8.29 5.05 -19.38
N LYS A 35 8.21 4.08 -18.44
CA LYS A 35 8.60 2.68 -18.67
C LYS A 35 7.42 1.75 -18.88
N GLY A 36 6.18 2.26 -18.78
CA GLY A 36 4.95 1.47 -18.84
C GLY A 36 4.65 0.72 -17.56
N ILE A 37 5.52 -0.17 -17.11
CA ILE A 37 5.36 -0.94 -15.87
C ILE A 37 6.71 -1.00 -15.13
N GLN A 38 6.65 -0.81 -13.82
CA GLN A 38 7.76 -1.03 -12.90
C GLN A 38 7.36 -2.08 -11.86
N SER A 39 8.12 -3.18 -11.80
CA SER A 39 7.92 -4.23 -10.79
C SER A 39 8.79 -3.98 -9.58
N THR A 40 8.22 -4.19 -8.39
CA THR A 40 8.91 -4.07 -7.12
C THR A 40 8.30 -5.02 -6.10
N VAL A 41 8.82 -5.02 -4.88
CA VAL A 41 8.24 -5.76 -3.75
C VAL A 41 7.64 -4.77 -2.77
N ALA A 42 6.37 -4.97 -2.43
CA ALA A 42 5.71 -4.20 -1.38
C ALA A 42 5.65 -4.98 -0.07
N THR A 43 5.69 -4.26 1.03
CA THR A 43 5.22 -4.72 2.34
C THR A 43 3.75 -4.33 2.46
N ILE A 44 2.87 -5.32 2.56
CA ILE A 44 1.43 -5.15 2.54
C ILE A 44 0.85 -5.43 3.92
N SER A 45 -0.03 -4.56 4.38
CA SER A 45 -0.90 -4.78 5.53
C SER A 45 -2.34 -4.60 5.09
N MET A 46 -3.22 -5.53 5.48
CA MET A 46 -4.65 -5.51 5.16
C MET A 46 -5.44 -5.81 6.41
N ALA A 47 -6.53 -5.09 6.60
CA ALA A 47 -7.41 -5.29 7.76
C ALA A 47 -8.87 -5.00 7.39
N VAL A 48 -9.77 -5.58 8.17
CA VAL A 48 -11.22 -5.32 8.11
C VAL A 48 -11.78 -5.10 9.50
N ASP A 49 -12.88 -4.38 9.57
CA ASP A 49 -13.70 -4.28 10.77
C ASP A 49 -14.80 -5.34 10.70
N LEU A 50 -14.81 -6.25 11.67
CA LEU A 50 -15.79 -7.33 11.76
C LEU A 50 -16.96 -6.91 12.64
N PRO A 51 -18.21 -7.19 12.24
CA PRO A 51 -19.38 -6.96 13.06
C PRO A 51 -19.33 -7.80 14.34
N HIS A 52 -20.13 -7.41 15.33
CA HIS A 52 -20.12 -7.96 16.68
C HIS A 52 -20.55 -9.45 16.78
N ASP A 53 -21.25 -9.93 15.79
CA ASP A 53 -21.75 -11.31 15.71
C ASP A 53 -20.75 -12.29 15.04
N MET A 54 -19.64 -11.77 14.50
CA MET A 54 -18.61 -12.60 13.87
C MET A 54 -17.48 -12.95 14.82
N ARG A 55 -17.17 -14.24 14.92
CA ARG A 55 -16.15 -14.79 15.81
C ARG A 55 -14.73 -14.52 15.33
N GLY A 56 -14.55 -14.39 14.03
CA GLY A 56 -13.25 -14.16 13.40
C GLY A 56 -13.33 -14.14 11.90
N THR A 57 -12.18 -14.23 11.25
CA THR A 57 -12.10 -14.27 9.79
C THR A 57 -11.02 -15.24 9.31
N HIS A 58 -11.18 -15.74 8.08
CA HIS A 58 -10.19 -16.60 7.42
C HIS A 58 -9.06 -15.78 6.83
N MET A 59 -7.85 -15.92 7.35
CA MET A 59 -6.67 -15.22 6.86
C MET A 59 -6.33 -15.52 5.41
N SER A 60 -6.65 -16.73 4.91
CA SER A 60 -6.48 -17.11 3.50
C SER A 60 -7.23 -16.21 2.54
N ARG A 61 -8.40 -15.68 2.91
CA ARG A 61 -9.21 -14.80 2.07
C ARG A 61 -8.49 -13.49 1.72
N PHE A 62 -7.65 -12.97 2.63
CA PHE A 62 -6.80 -11.81 2.34
C PHE A 62 -5.78 -12.11 1.25
N VAL A 63 -5.13 -13.27 1.32
CA VAL A 63 -4.15 -13.72 0.32
C VAL A 63 -4.82 -13.97 -1.03
N GLU A 64 -6.00 -14.58 -1.05
CA GLU A 64 -6.80 -14.77 -2.27
C GLU A 64 -7.14 -13.44 -2.96
N CYS A 65 -7.50 -12.40 -2.19
CA CYS A 65 -7.73 -11.07 -2.75
C CYS A 65 -6.44 -10.48 -3.36
N LEU A 66 -5.29 -10.65 -2.70
CA LEU A 66 -4.01 -10.18 -3.23
C LEU A 66 -3.58 -10.91 -4.51
N GLN A 67 -3.92 -12.19 -4.68
CA GLN A 67 -3.62 -12.93 -5.91
C GLN A 67 -4.31 -12.34 -7.14
N SER A 68 -5.42 -11.65 -6.96
CA SER A 68 -6.14 -10.95 -8.04
C SER A 68 -5.60 -9.54 -8.33
N LEU A 69 -4.61 -9.05 -7.57
CA LEU A 69 -4.03 -7.72 -7.77
C LEU A 69 -3.24 -7.67 -9.09
N GLY A 70 -3.78 -6.94 -10.04
CA GLY A 70 -3.07 -6.55 -11.26
C GLY A 70 -2.10 -5.38 -10.99
N PRO A 71 -1.73 -4.61 -12.03
CA PRO A 71 -0.95 -3.39 -11.84
C PRO A 71 -1.63 -2.44 -10.87
N VAL A 72 -0.88 -1.97 -9.88
CA VAL A 72 -1.40 -1.10 -8.81
C VAL A 72 -1.88 0.23 -9.41
N THR A 73 -3.17 0.48 -9.26
CA THR A 73 -3.85 1.71 -9.63
C THR A 73 -4.90 2.02 -8.57
N PRO A 74 -5.39 3.27 -8.44
CA PRO A 74 -6.49 3.58 -7.53
C PRO A 74 -7.70 2.66 -7.72
N PHE A 75 -8.08 2.39 -8.97
CA PHE A 75 -9.19 1.49 -9.31
C PHE A 75 -8.93 0.04 -8.86
N ALA A 76 -7.71 -0.49 -9.07
CA ALA A 76 -7.38 -1.84 -8.63
C ALA A 76 -7.40 -1.97 -7.10
N LEU A 77 -6.97 -0.93 -6.36
CA LEU A 77 -7.01 -0.90 -4.91
C LEU A 77 -8.44 -0.85 -4.38
N GLU A 78 -9.30 -0.03 -4.97
CA GLU A 78 -10.71 0.03 -4.62
C GLU A 78 -11.39 -1.33 -4.82
N HIS A 79 -11.18 -1.94 -5.98
CA HIS A 79 -11.76 -3.25 -6.31
C HIS A 79 -11.34 -4.36 -5.33
N ILE A 80 -10.06 -4.36 -4.91
CA ILE A 80 -9.60 -5.33 -3.90
C ILE A 80 -10.28 -5.11 -2.55
N LEU A 81 -10.47 -3.87 -2.13
CA LEU A 81 -11.15 -3.57 -0.87
C LEU A 81 -12.63 -3.95 -0.92
N ASP A 82 -13.29 -3.75 -2.06
CA ASP A 82 -14.67 -4.21 -2.25
C ASP A 82 -14.77 -5.74 -2.19
N ALA A 83 -13.87 -6.44 -2.90
CA ALA A 83 -13.82 -7.90 -2.85
C ALA A 83 -13.51 -8.43 -1.43
N LEU A 84 -12.68 -7.72 -0.68
CA LEU A 84 -12.36 -8.07 0.70
C LEU A 84 -13.57 -7.87 1.62
N LYS A 85 -14.28 -6.75 1.49
CA LYS A 85 -15.52 -6.48 2.24
C LYS A 85 -16.57 -7.54 1.96
N GLU A 86 -16.78 -7.90 0.70
CA GLU A 86 -17.75 -8.92 0.30
C GLU A 86 -17.39 -10.29 0.86
N LYS A 87 -16.15 -10.77 0.64
CA LYS A 87 -15.68 -12.08 1.10
C LYS A 87 -15.71 -12.25 2.62
N LEU A 88 -15.48 -11.17 3.34
CA LEU A 88 -15.38 -11.18 4.80
C LEU A 88 -16.62 -10.61 5.49
N GLN A 89 -17.63 -10.22 4.72
CA GLN A 89 -18.86 -9.60 5.23
C GLN A 89 -18.57 -8.41 6.18
N ALA A 90 -17.54 -7.64 5.84
CA ALA A 90 -17.05 -6.55 6.65
C ALA A 90 -17.64 -5.19 6.23
N GLU A 91 -17.86 -4.31 7.19
CA GLU A 91 -18.35 -2.96 6.92
C GLU A 91 -17.25 -2.05 6.36
N LYS A 92 -16.02 -2.24 6.83
CA LYS A 92 -14.85 -1.46 6.42
C LYS A 92 -13.66 -2.38 6.11
N ALA A 93 -12.91 -2.03 5.05
CA ALA A 93 -11.65 -2.68 4.71
C ALA A 93 -10.55 -1.64 4.52
N MET A 94 -9.32 -2.02 4.85
CA MET A 94 -8.12 -1.19 4.74
C MET A 94 -7.00 -1.98 4.11
N LEU A 95 -6.19 -1.28 3.30
CA LEU A 95 -5.00 -1.81 2.65
C LEU A 95 -3.89 -0.76 2.72
N GLU A 96 -2.72 -1.16 3.18
CA GLU A 96 -1.51 -0.35 3.13
C GLU A 96 -0.43 -1.08 2.37
N LEU A 97 0.24 -0.37 1.44
CA LEU A 97 1.36 -0.84 0.64
C LEU A 97 2.55 0.10 0.87
N GLU A 98 3.67 -0.46 1.33
CA GLU A 98 4.94 0.26 1.40
C GLU A 98 5.90 -0.38 0.41
N PHE A 99 6.50 0.42 -0.47
CA PHE A 99 7.37 -0.08 -1.54
C PHE A 99 8.38 0.97 -1.99
N ILE A 100 9.43 0.52 -2.68
CA ILE A 100 10.41 1.40 -3.29
C ILE A 100 10.00 1.61 -4.76
N TYR A 101 9.93 2.89 -5.17
CA TYR A 101 9.70 3.30 -6.54
C TYR A 101 10.93 4.01 -7.09
N PHE A 102 11.36 3.65 -8.31
CA PHE A 102 12.57 4.20 -8.92
C PHE A 102 12.23 5.22 -10.00
N ILE A 103 12.81 6.40 -9.89
CA ILE A 103 12.80 7.42 -10.93
C ILE A 103 14.18 7.53 -11.57
N GLN A 104 14.24 7.95 -12.84
CA GLN A 104 15.51 8.27 -13.49
C GLN A 104 15.88 9.70 -13.19
N LYS A 105 17.04 9.92 -12.58
CA LYS A 105 17.59 11.23 -12.32
C LYS A 105 18.78 11.47 -13.25
N GLU A 106 18.79 12.61 -13.94
CA GLU A 106 19.87 13.00 -14.84
C GLU A 106 20.81 13.97 -14.14
N ALA A 107 22.12 13.70 -14.22
CA ALA A 107 23.14 14.60 -13.69
C ALA A 107 23.18 15.90 -14.53
N PRO A 108 23.23 17.10 -13.91
CA PRO A 108 23.06 18.36 -14.62
C PRO A 108 24.19 18.65 -15.61
N ILE A 109 25.41 18.19 -15.35
CA ILE A 109 26.59 18.45 -16.19
C ILE A 109 26.86 17.30 -17.14
N THR A 110 27.05 16.10 -16.61
CA THR A 110 27.44 14.91 -17.41
C THR A 110 26.31 14.28 -18.18
N LYS A 111 25.05 14.66 -17.88
CA LYS A 111 23.83 14.08 -18.48
C LYS A 111 23.68 12.58 -18.26
N GLN A 112 24.51 12.01 -17.39
CA GLN A 112 24.37 10.60 -17.00
C GLN A 112 23.09 10.38 -16.21
N LYS A 113 22.39 9.31 -16.53
CA LYS A 113 21.16 8.90 -15.85
C LYS A 113 21.46 7.82 -14.84
N ALA A 114 20.94 7.99 -13.64
CA ALA A 114 21.00 7.00 -12.56
C ALA A 114 19.63 6.85 -11.92
N PRO A 115 19.27 5.64 -11.44
CA PRO A 115 18.05 5.45 -10.69
C PRO A 115 18.17 6.12 -9.31
N LEU A 116 17.11 6.83 -8.92
CA LEU A 116 16.90 7.32 -7.56
C LEU A 116 15.72 6.56 -6.97
N ASP A 117 15.91 5.97 -5.82
CA ASP A 117 14.90 5.26 -5.06
C ASP A 117 14.07 6.23 -4.20
N LEU A 118 12.76 6.01 -4.19
CA LEU A 118 11.80 6.76 -3.38
C LEU A 118 11.02 5.79 -2.52
N ASN A 119 10.96 6.03 -1.21
CA ASN A 119 10.04 5.30 -0.35
C ASN A 119 8.63 5.80 -0.59
N CYS A 120 7.76 4.91 -1.03
CA CYS A 120 6.37 5.22 -1.31
C CYS A 120 5.44 4.41 -0.40
N ARG A 121 4.34 5.04 0.01
CA ARG A 121 3.27 4.39 0.76
C ARG A 121 1.93 4.76 0.17
N PHE A 122 1.11 3.75 -0.11
CA PHE A 122 -0.29 3.90 -0.44
C PHE A 122 -1.12 3.34 0.70
N ARG A 123 -2.05 4.13 1.19
CA ARG A 123 -3.05 3.72 2.17
C ARG A 123 -4.43 3.93 1.59
N ALA A 124 -5.16 2.85 1.40
CA ALA A 124 -6.50 2.83 0.86
C ALA A 124 -7.49 2.31 1.93
N GLU A 125 -8.63 2.96 2.05
CA GLU A 125 -9.71 2.60 2.94
C GLU A 125 -11.03 2.58 2.17
N LYS A 126 -11.88 1.61 2.45
CA LYS A 126 -13.23 1.50 1.87
C LYS A 126 -14.23 1.19 2.98
N GLY A 127 -15.03 2.20 3.32
CA GLY A 127 -16.25 2.12 4.09
C GLY A 127 -17.45 2.29 3.18
N GLU A 128 -18.22 3.35 3.35
CA GLU A 128 -19.22 3.82 2.40
C GLU A 128 -18.55 4.48 1.19
N GLU A 129 -17.51 5.26 1.44
CA GLU A 129 -16.69 5.90 0.41
C GLU A 129 -15.31 5.27 0.31
N PHE A 130 -14.64 5.48 -0.84
CA PHE A 130 -13.26 5.08 -1.06
C PHE A 130 -12.33 6.26 -0.80
N GLU A 131 -11.33 6.04 0.05
CA GLU A 131 -10.28 7.00 0.35
C GLU A 131 -8.92 6.43 -0.03
N LEU A 132 -8.08 7.21 -0.70
CA LEU A 132 -6.71 6.85 -1.05
C LEU A 132 -5.73 7.95 -0.68
N TYR A 133 -4.75 7.61 0.14
CA TYR A 133 -3.63 8.46 0.51
C TYR A 133 -2.37 7.93 -0.16
N ILE A 134 -1.67 8.82 -0.88
CA ILE A 134 -0.41 8.52 -1.54
C ILE A 134 0.67 9.37 -0.88
N CYS A 135 1.69 8.71 -0.32
CA CYS A 135 2.86 9.34 0.27
C CYS A 135 4.11 8.94 -0.50
N ALA A 136 5.01 9.90 -0.69
CA ALA A 136 6.36 9.66 -1.22
C ALA A 136 7.37 10.48 -0.42
N GLU A 137 8.48 9.84 -0.02
CA GLU A 137 9.61 10.50 0.62
C GLU A 137 10.62 10.88 -0.45
N ILE A 138 10.81 12.18 -0.65
CA ILE A 138 11.68 12.72 -1.71
C ILE A 138 12.88 13.39 -1.04
N PRO A 139 14.12 12.91 -1.26
CA PRO A 139 15.31 13.58 -0.77
C PRO A 139 15.51 14.91 -1.49
N ILE A 140 15.67 15.98 -0.72
CA ILE A 140 15.94 17.32 -1.25
C ILE A 140 17.25 17.87 -0.69
N HIS A 141 17.94 18.66 -1.50
CA HIS A 141 19.06 19.47 -1.04
C HIS A 141 18.58 20.87 -0.68
N THR A 142 19.04 21.38 0.43
CA THR A 142 18.82 22.77 0.83
C THR A 142 20.04 23.62 0.48
N LEU A 143 19.80 24.88 0.13
CA LEU A 143 20.87 25.86 -0.09
C LEU A 143 21.12 26.65 1.21
N CYS A 144 22.39 26.75 1.59
CA CYS A 144 22.82 27.62 2.68
C CYS A 144 23.46 28.89 2.10
N PRO A 145 23.06 30.09 2.53
CA PRO A 145 23.70 31.34 2.08
C PRO A 145 25.22 31.34 2.27
N CYS A 146 25.71 30.82 3.40
CA CYS A 146 27.16 30.74 3.68
C CYS A 146 27.87 29.79 2.69
N SER A 147 27.26 28.65 2.37
CA SER A 147 27.84 27.72 1.40
C SER A 147 27.84 28.27 -0.01
N ARG A 148 26.90 29.17 -0.33
CA ARG A 148 26.85 29.85 -1.65
C ARG A 148 28.04 30.77 -1.86
N GLU A 149 28.60 31.34 -0.78
CA GLU A 149 29.78 32.20 -0.85
C GLU A 149 31.08 31.44 -1.17
N ILE A 150 31.16 30.17 -0.77
CA ILE A 150 32.35 29.32 -0.87
C ILE A 150 32.24 28.22 -1.94
N SER A 151 31.05 28.01 -2.52
CA SER A 151 30.84 27.01 -3.54
C SER A 151 29.89 27.50 -4.65
N ALA A 152 30.12 27.08 -5.88
CA ALA A 152 29.30 27.46 -7.03
C ALA A 152 27.81 27.06 -6.91
N TYR A 153 27.50 26.05 -6.11
CA TYR A 153 26.16 25.47 -5.97
C TYR A 153 25.48 25.80 -4.64
N GLY A 154 26.22 26.23 -3.62
CA GLY A 154 25.67 26.55 -2.30
C GLY A 154 24.98 25.38 -1.60
N ALA A 155 25.17 24.15 -2.08
CA ALA A 155 24.54 22.93 -1.53
C ALA A 155 25.51 22.18 -0.62
N HIS A 156 24.97 21.57 0.42
CA HIS A 156 25.66 20.64 1.31
C HIS A 156 25.32 19.21 0.98
#